data_213524051e01077e023fb1a4ebccf7b7
#
_entry.id   213524051e01077e023fb1a4ebccf7b7
#
_cell.length_a   1.000
_cell.length_b   1.000
_cell.length_c   1.000
_cell.angle_alpha   90.00
_cell.angle_beta   90.00
_cell.angle_gamma   90.00
#
_symmetry.space_group_name_H-M   'P 1'
#
loop_
_entity.id
_entity.type
_entity.pdbx_description
1 polymer ?
#
loop_
_entity_poly.entity_id
_entity_poly.type
_entity_poly.pdbx_seq_one_letter_code
_entity_poly.pdbx_strand_id
1 'polypeptide(L)'
;MLEELVLGAPGHTELVSPCENVWCCELDVRPGTEPYVTEHRPGRLELFFCVSGGLSVSGRNGGASCSARQVLLLWEGRFTLTMRSGRLQGVLVCADMSCGDSLAGLFGGGRADYDAVIRLLASHGGAMEAGQSAWSEAAFSALRELPAGERGSYCAVKASELLYLLSRRRESASDGARTRYRDPYMVDTVQRIHKHMMEHLGDRLTINELSAAFHIAPTSFKECFRELYGDSVHAYLLDRRMERASEMLRSTSIPVFRIAEAVGYGSASQFGVEFKRRYAMSPLMYRRCAREKMSDSACAASE
;
A
#
# COMPACT_ATOMS: atom_id res chain seq x y z
N MET A 1 -5.57 1.39 -4.00
CA MET A 1 -5.78 2.80 -3.58
C MET A 1 -5.95 3.73 -4.78
N LEU A 2 -4.89 4.13 -5.47
CA LEU A 2 -5.02 4.83 -6.76
C LEU A 2 -5.78 3.95 -7.78
N GLU A 3 -5.64 2.64 -7.69
CA GLU A 3 -6.43 1.66 -8.44
C GLU A 3 -7.94 1.78 -8.20
N GLU A 4 -8.39 2.09 -6.98
CA GLU A 4 -9.82 2.30 -6.69
C GLU A 4 -10.36 3.59 -7.32
N LEU A 5 -9.50 4.62 -7.45
CA LEU A 5 -9.80 5.81 -8.25
C LEU A 5 -9.96 5.47 -9.73
N VAL A 6 -9.23 4.46 -10.21
CA VAL A 6 -9.25 4.01 -11.61
C VAL A 6 -10.49 3.20 -11.89
N LEU A 7 -10.80 2.21 -11.05
CA LEU A 7 -11.92 1.28 -11.26
C LEU A 7 -13.30 1.95 -11.11
N GLY A 8 -13.35 3.12 -10.48
CA GLY A 8 -14.59 3.91 -10.29
C GLY A 8 -14.75 5.12 -11.22
N ALA A 9 -13.76 5.46 -12.04
CA ALA A 9 -13.78 6.64 -12.91
C ALA A 9 -13.97 6.26 -14.38
N PRO A 10 -14.87 6.91 -15.13
CA PRO A 10 -14.94 6.76 -16.58
C PRO A 10 -13.64 7.32 -17.18
N GLY A 11 -12.87 6.51 -17.87
CA GLY A 11 -11.62 6.92 -18.56
C GLY A 11 -10.36 6.16 -18.16
N HIS A 12 -10.48 4.99 -17.54
CA HIS A 12 -9.33 4.11 -17.30
C HIS A 12 -9.06 3.22 -18.52
N THR A 13 -7.80 2.98 -18.79
CA THR A 13 -7.34 1.96 -19.73
C THR A 13 -7.24 0.61 -19.04
N GLU A 14 -7.32 -0.43 -19.85
CA GLU A 14 -7.23 -1.83 -19.45
C GLU A 14 -6.01 -2.10 -18.54
N LEU A 15 -6.21 -2.89 -17.49
CA LEU A 15 -5.14 -3.36 -16.62
C LEU A 15 -4.20 -4.27 -17.40
N VAL A 16 -2.95 -3.86 -17.53
CA VAL A 16 -1.89 -4.65 -18.16
C VAL A 16 -1.03 -5.26 -17.07
N SER A 17 -0.80 -6.57 -17.13
CA SER A 17 0.12 -7.27 -16.22
C SER A 17 1.42 -7.62 -16.95
N PRO A 18 2.48 -6.80 -16.81
CA PRO A 18 3.75 -7.06 -17.51
C PRO A 18 4.51 -8.27 -16.95
N CYS A 19 4.27 -8.65 -15.70
CA CYS A 19 4.78 -9.87 -15.09
C CYS A 19 3.88 -10.27 -13.90
N GLU A 20 4.13 -11.45 -13.35
CA GLU A 20 3.39 -11.97 -12.20
C GLU A 20 3.45 -11.00 -11.02
N ASN A 21 2.29 -10.75 -10.40
CA ASN A 21 2.12 -9.86 -9.25
C ASN A 21 2.47 -8.36 -9.49
N VAL A 22 2.55 -7.94 -10.75
CA VAL A 22 2.70 -6.54 -11.14
C VAL A 22 1.59 -6.15 -12.10
N TRP A 23 0.91 -5.04 -11.81
CA TRP A 23 -0.16 -4.48 -12.63
C TRP A 23 0.14 -3.03 -12.98
N CYS A 24 -0.20 -2.65 -14.17
CA CYS A 24 -0.08 -1.28 -14.64
C CYS A 24 -1.40 -0.81 -15.24
N CYS A 25 -1.74 0.46 -15.02
CA CYS A 25 -2.86 1.09 -15.69
C CYS A 25 -2.56 2.55 -15.99
N GLU A 26 -3.04 3.04 -17.11
CA GLU A 26 -3.01 4.47 -17.41
C GLU A 26 -4.17 5.16 -16.71
N LEU A 27 -3.86 6.26 -16.06
CA LEU A 27 -4.80 7.10 -15.33
C LEU A 27 -5.06 8.37 -16.11
N ASP A 28 -6.34 8.70 -16.26
CA ASP A 28 -6.80 9.96 -16.81
C ASP A 28 -8.05 10.41 -16.05
N VAL A 29 -7.83 11.12 -14.95
CA VAL A 29 -8.88 11.47 -14.00
C VAL A 29 -9.07 12.98 -13.95
N ARG A 30 -10.33 13.40 -13.96
CA ARG A 30 -10.71 14.79 -13.65
C ARG A 30 -10.96 14.94 -12.15
N PRO A 31 -10.54 16.04 -11.53
CA PRO A 31 -10.75 16.26 -10.10
C PRO A 31 -12.24 16.23 -9.77
N GLY A 32 -12.59 15.46 -8.75
CA GLY A 32 -13.86 15.61 -8.05
C GLY A 32 -13.81 16.79 -7.09
N THR A 33 -14.96 17.14 -6.52
CA THR A 33 -15.09 18.25 -5.55
C THR A 33 -14.63 17.89 -4.14
N GLU A 34 -14.46 16.59 -3.83
CA GLU A 34 -14.11 16.12 -2.49
C GLU A 34 -12.79 15.35 -2.49
N PRO A 35 -12.00 15.43 -1.40
CA PRO A 35 -10.81 14.60 -1.24
C PRO A 35 -11.19 13.14 -1.09
N TYR A 36 -10.43 12.27 -1.75
CA TYR A 36 -10.60 10.83 -1.61
C TYR A 36 -9.84 10.31 -0.38
N VAL A 37 -10.56 9.66 0.53
CA VAL A 37 -9.96 8.92 1.64
C VAL A 37 -9.89 7.44 1.24
N THR A 38 -8.70 6.89 1.24
CA THR A 38 -8.48 5.52 0.81
C THR A 38 -7.48 4.81 1.70
N GLU A 39 -7.65 3.50 1.83
CA GLU A 39 -6.75 2.62 2.55
C GLU A 39 -5.90 1.83 1.57
N HIS A 40 -4.61 1.90 1.79
CA HIS A 40 -3.65 1.16 1.00
C HIS A 40 -3.64 -0.32 1.42
N ARG A 41 -3.71 -1.23 0.46
CA ARG A 41 -3.68 -2.68 0.76
C ARG A 41 -2.31 -3.07 1.34
N PRO A 42 -2.29 -3.88 2.42
CA PRO A 42 -1.04 -4.37 2.99
C PRO A 42 -0.22 -5.17 1.96
N GLY A 43 1.09 -5.03 2.04
CA GLY A 43 2.00 -5.76 1.16
C GLY A 43 2.04 -5.26 -0.30
N ARG A 44 1.30 -4.20 -0.63
CA ARG A 44 1.29 -3.63 -1.98
C ARG A 44 2.09 -2.33 -2.02
N LEU A 45 3.00 -2.25 -2.99
CA LEU A 45 3.72 -1.02 -3.34
C LEU A 45 3.08 -0.41 -4.58
N GLU A 46 2.75 0.88 -4.52
CA GLU A 46 2.23 1.63 -5.66
C GLU A 46 3.21 2.73 -6.06
N LEU A 47 3.49 2.82 -7.36
CA LEU A 47 4.29 3.87 -7.97
C LEU A 47 3.46 4.59 -9.02
N PHE A 48 3.18 5.86 -8.80
CA PHE A 48 2.45 6.67 -9.75
C PHE A 48 3.38 7.62 -10.51
N PHE A 49 3.53 7.37 -11.80
CA PHE A 49 4.27 8.21 -12.73
C PHE A 49 3.37 9.36 -13.21
N CYS A 50 3.51 10.52 -12.63
CA CYS A 50 2.68 11.68 -12.94
C CYS A 50 3.12 12.34 -14.25
N VAL A 51 2.33 12.21 -15.31
CA VAL A 51 2.61 12.83 -16.62
C VAL A 51 2.13 14.27 -16.67
N SER A 52 0.93 14.52 -16.15
CA SER A 52 0.37 15.89 -16.04
C SER A 52 -0.54 16.02 -14.81
N GLY A 53 -0.73 17.23 -14.36
CA GLY A 53 -1.51 17.53 -13.15
C GLY A 53 -0.67 17.46 -11.88
N GLY A 54 -1.33 17.23 -10.75
CA GLY A 54 -0.70 17.12 -9.46
C GLY A 54 -1.61 16.46 -8.42
N LEU A 55 -0.99 15.69 -7.55
CA LEU A 55 -1.63 14.94 -6.48
C LEU A 55 -0.91 15.21 -5.15
N SER A 56 -1.65 15.50 -4.11
CA SER A 56 -1.15 15.53 -2.74
C SER A 56 -1.74 14.37 -1.96
N VAL A 57 -0.90 13.72 -1.20
CA VAL A 57 -1.25 12.61 -0.33
C VAL A 57 -0.90 13.00 1.09
N SER A 58 -1.85 12.90 2.00
CA SER A 58 -1.64 13.13 3.43
C SER A 58 -2.11 11.93 4.23
N GLY A 59 -1.26 11.46 5.12
CA GLY A 59 -1.51 10.36 6.05
C GLY A 59 -1.25 10.80 7.48
N ARG A 60 -1.49 9.89 8.45
CA ARG A 60 -1.26 10.18 9.89
C ARG A 60 0.17 10.58 10.21
N ASN A 61 1.15 9.97 9.56
CA ASN A 61 2.57 10.07 9.91
C ASN A 61 3.40 10.84 8.89
N GLY A 62 2.75 11.46 7.92
CA GLY A 62 3.44 12.20 6.87
C GLY A 62 2.59 12.31 5.63
N GLY A 63 3.19 12.83 4.59
CA GLY A 63 2.56 12.96 3.29
C GLY A 63 3.56 13.34 2.23
N ALA A 64 3.14 13.23 0.99
CA ALA A 64 3.93 13.59 -0.17
C ALA A 64 3.08 14.34 -1.18
N SER A 65 3.70 15.11 -2.03
CA SER A 65 3.03 15.71 -3.17
C SER A 65 3.80 15.42 -4.44
N CYS A 66 3.04 15.07 -5.47
CA CYS A 66 3.57 14.72 -6.77
C CYS A 66 3.03 15.69 -7.81
N SER A 67 3.89 16.21 -8.63
CA SER A 67 3.58 17.05 -9.79
C SER A 67 4.05 16.37 -11.07
N ALA A 68 3.76 16.98 -12.21
CA ALA A 68 4.21 16.46 -13.50
C ALA A 68 5.72 16.15 -13.51
N ARG A 69 6.10 15.05 -14.09
CA ARG A 69 7.47 14.49 -14.18
C ARG A 69 8.06 13.99 -12.86
N GLN A 70 7.20 13.66 -11.89
CA GLN A 70 7.59 13.06 -10.63
C GLN A 70 6.93 11.70 -10.47
N VAL A 71 7.52 10.87 -9.63
CA VAL A 71 6.97 9.57 -9.24
C VAL A 71 6.60 9.61 -7.78
N LEU A 72 5.34 9.29 -7.47
CA LEU A 72 4.86 9.12 -6.12
C LEU A 72 4.92 7.64 -5.76
N LEU A 73 5.58 7.33 -4.66
CA LEU A 73 5.61 5.99 -4.08
C LEU A 73 4.69 5.95 -2.86
N LEU A 74 3.87 4.91 -2.78
CA LEU A 74 2.95 4.68 -1.67
C LEU A 74 3.11 3.25 -1.16
N TRP A 75 3.22 3.15 0.15
CA TRP A 75 3.33 1.90 0.89
C TRP A 75 2.42 1.97 2.11
N GLU A 76 1.88 0.91 2.54
CA GLU A 76 0.99 0.74 3.69
C GLU A 76 0.53 2.02 4.44
N GLY A 77 -0.77 2.20 4.58
CA GLY A 77 -1.33 3.31 5.34
C GLY A 77 -2.70 3.76 4.85
N ARG A 78 -3.29 4.63 5.65
CA ARG A 78 -4.52 5.33 5.28
C ARG A 78 -4.15 6.75 4.85
N PHE A 79 -4.52 7.09 3.63
CA PHE A 79 -4.18 8.38 3.05
C PHE A 79 -5.42 9.13 2.57
N THR A 80 -5.35 10.43 2.67
CA THR A 80 -6.27 11.35 2.00
C THR A 80 -5.59 11.85 0.73
N LEU A 81 -6.22 11.62 -0.40
CA LEU A 81 -5.75 12.05 -1.71
C LEU A 81 -6.45 13.34 -2.11
N THR A 82 -5.69 14.35 -2.48
CA THR A 82 -6.22 15.63 -2.97
C THR A 82 -5.58 15.96 -4.31
N MET A 83 -6.40 16.03 -5.35
CA MET A 83 -5.94 16.51 -6.66
C MET A 83 -5.82 18.02 -6.64
N ARG A 84 -4.68 18.55 -7.09
CA ARG A 84 -4.39 20.00 -6.93
C ARG A 84 -5.15 20.90 -7.86
N SER A 85 -5.43 20.53 -9.06
CA SER A 85 -6.28 21.22 -10.05
C SER A 85 -6.10 20.61 -11.43
N GLY A 86 -7.12 20.72 -12.26
CA GLY A 86 -7.04 20.23 -13.64
C GLY A 86 -7.11 18.72 -13.76
N ARG A 87 -6.67 18.21 -14.88
CA ARG A 87 -6.70 16.79 -15.23
C ARG A 87 -5.45 16.10 -14.71
N LEU A 88 -5.60 15.00 -13.98
CA LEU A 88 -4.50 14.16 -13.52
C LEU A 88 -4.29 13.03 -14.53
N GLN A 89 -3.12 12.99 -15.14
CA GLN A 89 -2.74 11.92 -16.06
C GLN A 89 -1.43 11.28 -15.64
N GLY A 90 -1.35 9.98 -15.78
CA GLY A 90 -0.14 9.23 -15.46
C GLY A 90 -0.29 7.73 -15.64
N VAL A 91 0.71 7.02 -15.21
CA VAL A 91 0.73 5.56 -15.20
C VAL A 91 0.92 5.08 -13.78
N LEU A 92 0.02 4.25 -13.31
CA LEU A 92 0.13 3.57 -12.03
C LEU A 92 0.76 2.20 -12.24
N VAL A 93 1.78 1.88 -11.45
CA VAL A 93 2.39 0.57 -11.33
C VAL A 93 2.13 0.07 -9.93
N CYS A 94 1.48 -1.07 -9.80
CA CYS A 94 1.20 -1.74 -8.53
C CYS A 94 1.99 -3.04 -8.48
N ALA A 95 2.70 -3.29 -7.40
CA ALA A 95 3.43 -4.52 -7.15
C ALA A 95 3.01 -5.14 -5.83
N ASP A 96 2.68 -6.42 -5.84
CA ASP A 96 2.45 -7.18 -4.62
C ASP A 96 3.78 -7.70 -4.10
N MET A 97 4.22 -7.16 -2.98
CA MET A 97 5.50 -7.49 -2.35
C MET A 97 5.40 -8.70 -1.41
N SER A 98 4.22 -9.25 -1.18
CA SER A 98 4.01 -10.43 -0.33
C SER A 98 4.62 -11.71 -0.93
N CYS A 99 4.81 -11.73 -2.25
CA CYS A 99 5.38 -12.86 -3.00
C CYS A 99 6.88 -12.71 -3.30
N GLY A 100 7.62 -11.92 -2.57
CA GLY A 100 9.10 -11.83 -2.49
C GLY A 100 9.93 -11.66 -3.77
N ASP A 101 9.46 -12.14 -4.92
CA ASP A 101 10.23 -12.21 -6.16
C ASP A 101 9.63 -11.44 -7.35
N SER A 102 8.48 -10.79 -7.18
CA SER A 102 7.68 -10.25 -8.28
C SER A 102 8.40 -9.20 -9.13
N LEU A 103 9.18 -8.31 -8.51
CA LEU A 103 9.98 -7.32 -9.22
C LEU A 103 11.42 -7.78 -9.48
N ALA A 104 11.91 -8.78 -8.74
CA ALA A 104 13.26 -9.34 -8.94
C ALA A 104 13.39 -10.04 -10.30
N GLY A 105 12.31 -10.59 -10.84
CA GLY A 105 12.27 -11.19 -12.17
C GLY A 105 12.60 -10.22 -13.31
N LEU A 106 12.35 -8.92 -13.12
CA LEU A 106 12.67 -7.88 -14.11
C LEU A 106 14.17 -7.53 -14.14
N PHE A 107 14.96 -7.94 -13.13
CA PHE A 107 16.37 -7.57 -12.99
C PHE A 107 17.39 -8.68 -13.29
N GLY A 108 16.99 -9.81 -13.82
CA GLY A 108 17.96 -10.84 -14.23
C GLY A 108 18.92 -11.29 -13.13
N GLY A 109 18.47 -11.34 -11.87
CA GLY A 109 19.27 -11.84 -10.73
C GLY A 109 19.98 -10.76 -9.89
N GLY A 110 19.85 -9.48 -10.21
CA GLY A 110 20.29 -8.39 -9.32
C GLY A 110 19.31 -8.21 -8.17
N ARG A 111 19.65 -8.60 -6.95
CA ARG A 111 18.80 -8.36 -5.77
C ARG A 111 18.78 -6.88 -5.42
N ALA A 112 17.66 -6.21 -5.67
CA ALA A 112 17.35 -4.96 -4.99
C ALA A 112 17.04 -5.28 -3.52
N ASP A 113 17.55 -4.46 -2.60
CA ASP A 113 17.18 -4.54 -1.19
C ASP A 113 15.82 -3.85 -1.01
N TYR A 114 14.74 -4.62 -1.24
CA TYR A 114 13.38 -4.10 -1.09
C TYR A 114 13.06 -3.71 0.34
N ASP A 115 13.66 -4.39 1.31
CA ASP A 115 13.49 -4.04 2.73
C ASP A 115 14.07 -2.64 3.01
N ALA A 116 15.16 -2.26 2.34
CA ALA A 116 15.68 -0.90 2.43
C ALA A 116 14.69 0.13 1.86
N VAL A 117 14.04 -0.17 0.75
CA VAL A 117 13.02 0.72 0.16
C VAL A 117 11.78 0.81 1.06
N ILE A 118 11.32 -0.29 1.61
CA ILE A 118 10.19 -0.32 2.54
C ILE A 118 10.53 0.47 3.81
N ARG A 119 11.73 0.30 4.37
CA ARG A 119 12.20 1.12 5.51
C ARG A 119 12.22 2.60 5.17
N LEU A 120 12.72 2.96 3.99
CA LEU A 120 12.76 4.34 3.52
C LEU A 120 11.34 4.91 3.42
N LEU A 121 10.39 4.20 2.82
CA LEU A 121 8.99 4.63 2.73
C LEU A 121 8.34 4.75 4.10
N ALA A 122 8.56 3.79 4.99
CA ALA A 122 8.04 3.83 6.35
C ALA A 122 8.57 5.05 7.13
N SER A 123 9.85 5.42 6.95
CA SER A 123 10.42 6.63 7.57
C SER A 123 9.80 7.93 7.06
N HIS A 124 9.19 7.90 5.88
CA HIS A 124 8.43 9.01 5.27
C HIS A 124 6.90 8.90 5.49
N GLY A 125 6.47 8.07 6.44
CA GLY A 125 5.04 7.88 6.74
C GLY A 125 4.26 7.11 5.66
N GLY A 126 4.95 6.29 4.87
CA GLY A 126 4.37 5.45 3.82
C GLY A 126 4.16 6.16 2.48
N ALA A 127 4.49 7.43 2.36
CA ALA A 127 4.35 8.19 1.13
C ALA A 127 5.61 9.02 0.85
N MET A 128 6.17 8.86 -0.34
CA MET A 128 7.39 9.57 -0.75
C MET A 128 7.31 9.99 -2.21
N GLU A 129 7.82 11.17 -2.52
CA GLU A 129 8.04 11.63 -3.89
C GLU A 129 9.47 11.33 -4.32
N ALA A 130 9.61 10.81 -5.54
CA ALA A 130 10.88 10.66 -6.23
C ALA A 130 10.82 11.37 -7.58
N GLY A 131 11.73 12.30 -7.78
CA GLY A 131 11.77 13.11 -9.00
C GLY A 131 12.89 14.13 -8.97
N GLN A 132 12.88 15.04 -9.91
CA GLN A 132 13.88 16.11 -10.06
C GLN A 132 15.33 15.61 -10.20
N SER A 133 15.51 14.54 -10.98
CA SER A 133 16.81 13.97 -11.30
C SER A 133 16.95 13.73 -12.80
N ALA A 134 18.15 13.58 -13.29
CA ALA A 134 18.40 13.21 -14.69
C ALA A 134 17.69 11.91 -15.07
N TRP A 135 17.53 10.98 -14.12
CA TRP A 135 16.77 9.75 -14.30
C TRP A 135 15.30 10.04 -14.60
N SER A 136 14.63 10.87 -13.80
CA SER A 136 13.22 11.19 -14.00
C SER A 136 12.98 11.94 -15.32
N GLU A 137 13.84 12.87 -15.67
CA GLU A 137 13.76 13.59 -16.95
C GLU A 137 13.85 12.64 -18.14
N ALA A 138 14.81 11.72 -18.14
CA ALA A 138 14.97 10.72 -19.20
C ALA A 138 13.74 9.77 -19.26
N ALA A 139 13.28 9.28 -18.11
CA ALA A 139 12.13 8.40 -18.02
C ALA A 139 10.85 9.05 -18.58
N PHE A 140 10.56 10.30 -18.17
CA PHE A 140 9.36 11.00 -18.63
C PHE A 140 9.47 11.52 -20.06
N SER A 141 10.67 11.77 -20.59
CA SER A 141 10.87 12.08 -21.99
C SER A 141 10.48 10.90 -22.87
N ALA A 142 11.02 9.72 -22.58
CA ALA A 142 10.70 8.50 -23.31
C ALA A 142 9.21 8.12 -23.16
N LEU A 143 8.65 8.24 -21.95
CA LEU A 143 7.24 7.92 -21.70
C LEU A 143 6.25 8.72 -22.58
N ARG A 144 6.59 9.95 -22.93
CA ARG A 144 5.76 10.79 -23.82
C ARG A 144 5.75 10.34 -25.27
N GLU A 145 6.82 9.70 -25.71
CA GLU A 145 6.97 9.24 -27.08
C GLU A 145 6.31 7.87 -27.32
N LEU A 146 6.04 7.14 -26.23
CA LEU A 146 5.43 5.81 -26.31
C LEU A 146 3.93 5.87 -26.58
N PRO A 147 3.41 4.97 -27.44
CA PRO A 147 1.98 4.81 -27.63
C PRO A 147 1.27 4.35 -26.35
N ALA A 148 -0.02 4.68 -26.25
CA ALA A 148 -0.87 4.10 -25.21
C ALA A 148 -0.86 2.58 -25.32
N GLY A 149 -0.81 1.88 -24.18
CA GLY A 149 -0.68 0.42 -24.09
C GLY A 149 0.76 -0.08 -23.91
N GLU A 150 1.79 0.65 -24.35
CA GLU A 150 3.19 0.31 -24.08
C GLU A 150 3.73 1.01 -22.81
N ARG A 151 3.09 2.10 -22.41
CA ARG A 151 3.49 2.93 -21.27
C ARG A 151 3.50 2.16 -19.95
N GLY A 152 2.55 1.24 -19.75
CA GLY A 152 2.48 0.41 -18.55
C GLY A 152 3.72 -0.45 -18.37
N SER A 153 4.09 -1.22 -19.39
CA SER A 153 5.27 -2.08 -19.39
C SER A 153 6.56 -1.27 -19.23
N TYR A 154 6.67 -0.14 -19.90
CA TYR A 154 7.80 0.77 -19.74
C TYR A 154 7.92 1.30 -18.31
N CYS A 155 6.80 1.75 -17.72
CA CYS A 155 6.78 2.23 -16.35
C CYS A 155 7.10 1.13 -15.33
N ALA A 156 6.73 -0.13 -15.57
CA ALA A 156 7.12 -1.25 -14.72
C ALA A 156 8.64 -1.44 -14.71
N VAL A 157 9.31 -1.38 -15.86
CA VAL A 157 10.77 -1.43 -15.94
C VAL A 157 11.39 -0.23 -15.22
N LYS A 158 10.87 0.98 -15.41
CA LYS A 158 11.36 2.19 -14.74
C LYS A 158 11.09 2.20 -13.24
N ALA A 159 9.98 1.62 -12.80
CA ALA A 159 9.68 1.41 -11.38
C ALA A 159 10.76 0.51 -10.75
N SER A 160 11.08 -0.58 -11.41
CA SER A 160 12.12 -1.49 -10.96
C SER A 160 13.48 -0.81 -10.86
N GLU A 161 13.89 -0.07 -11.88
CA GLU A 161 15.14 0.72 -11.87
C GLU A 161 15.16 1.72 -10.71
N LEU A 162 14.06 2.45 -10.49
CA LEU A 162 13.93 3.40 -9.38
C LEU A 162 14.10 2.71 -8.03
N LEU A 163 13.42 1.59 -7.81
CA LEU A 163 13.51 0.83 -6.57
C LEU A 163 14.93 0.31 -6.33
N TYR A 164 15.63 -0.13 -7.39
CA TYR A 164 17.04 -0.49 -7.29
C TYR A 164 17.89 0.70 -6.86
N LEU A 165 17.72 1.86 -7.48
CA LEU A 165 18.46 3.08 -7.13
C LEU A 165 18.18 3.53 -5.69
N LEU A 166 16.91 3.46 -5.25
CA LEU A 166 16.52 3.78 -3.87
C LEU A 166 17.13 2.78 -2.88
N SER A 167 17.16 1.49 -3.20
CA SER A 167 17.77 0.46 -2.35
C SER A 167 19.28 0.64 -2.14
N ARG A 168 19.95 1.33 -3.08
CA ARG A 168 21.38 1.65 -3.03
C ARG A 168 21.69 3.02 -2.43
N ARG A 169 20.66 3.82 -2.16
CA ARG A 169 20.84 5.08 -1.48
C ARG A 169 21.36 4.82 -0.07
N ARG A 170 22.64 5.03 0.14
CA ARG A 170 23.16 5.13 1.51
C ARG A 170 22.47 6.33 2.13
N GLU A 171 21.82 6.14 3.27
CA GLU A 171 21.32 7.24 4.08
C GLU A 171 22.51 8.17 4.35
N SER A 172 22.58 9.25 3.57
CA SER A 172 23.51 10.32 3.91
C SER A 172 22.95 11.01 5.14
N ALA A 173 23.73 11.05 6.19
CA ALA A 173 23.38 11.54 7.53
C ALA A 173 23.04 13.04 7.60
N SER A 174 22.45 13.63 6.55
CA SER A 174 22.19 15.07 6.45
C SER A 174 20.74 15.48 6.21
N ASP A 175 19.78 14.54 6.17
CA ASP A 175 18.37 14.93 6.21
C ASP A 175 17.83 14.83 7.65
N GLY A 176 17.94 15.97 8.34
CA GLY A 176 17.66 16.11 9.74
C GLY A 176 16.18 16.03 10.08
N ALA A 177 15.68 14.84 10.33
CA ALA A 177 14.55 14.59 11.21
C ALA A 177 14.74 13.22 11.88
N ARG A 178 15.43 13.22 13.01
CA ARG A 178 15.36 12.25 14.12
C ARG A 178 15.01 10.79 13.79
N THR A 179 15.66 10.16 12.82
CA THR A 179 15.75 8.70 12.82
C THR A 179 16.89 8.35 13.76
N ARG A 180 16.55 8.00 15.01
CA ARG A 180 17.52 7.39 15.93
C ARG A 180 18.07 6.17 15.22
N TYR A 181 19.39 6.16 15.03
CA TYR A 181 20.16 5.05 14.50
C TYR A 181 19.77 3.78 15.26
N ARG A 182 18.93 2.93 14.67
CA ARG A 182 18.56 1.66 15.27
C ARG A 182 19.45 0.58 14.71
N ASP A 183 19.86 -0.31 15.60
CA ASP A 183 20.61 -1.53 15.30
C ASP A 183 19.89 -2.28 14.14
N PRO A 184 20.55 -2.58 13.00
CA PRO A 184 19.97 -3.36 11.89
C PRO A 184 19.35 -4.68 12.37
N TYR A 185 19.92 -5.31 13.40
CA TYR A 185 19.38 -6.50 14.04
C TYR A 185 18.00 -6.25 14.67
N MET A 186 17.80 -5.08 15.26
CA MET A 186 16.52 -4.67 15.85
C MET A 186 15.44 -4.55 14.78
N VAL A 187 15.77 -3.92 13.65
CA VAL A 187 14.86 -3.74 12.50
C VAL A 187 14.47 -5.08 11.91
N ASP A 188 15.44 -5.95 11.63
CA ASP A 188 15.19 -7.33 11.13
C ASP A 188 14.30 -8.10 12.08
N THR A 189 14.61 -8.05 13.39
CA THR A 189 13.80 -8.74 14.40
C THR A 189 12.34 -8.25 14.40
N VAL A 190 12.11 -6.95 14.31
CA VAL A 190 10.75 -6.37 14.28
C VAL A 190 10.02 -6.74 12.98
N GLN A 191 10.70 -6.82 11.85
CA GLN A 191 10.12 -7.29 10.58
C GLN A 191 9.73 -8.77 10.65
N ARG A 192 10.54 -9.62 11.27
CA ARG A 192 10.20 -11.02 11.52
C ARG A 192 8.99 -11.16 12.44
N ILE A 193 8.91 -10.33 13.48
CA ILE A 193 7.72 -10.26 14.35
C ILE A 193 6.49 -9.85 13.54
N HIS A 194 6.61 -8.82 12.72
CA HIS A 194 5.51 -8.37 11.85
C HIS A 194 5.03 -9.52 10.92
N LYS A 195 5.94 -10.20 10.24
CA LYS A 195 5.61 -11.36 9.41
C LYS A 195 4.85 -12.43 10.21
N HIS A 196 5.35 -12.78 11.38
CA HIS A 196 4.68 -13.72 12.28
C HIS A 196 3.27 -13.26 12.69
N MET A 197 3.10 -11.97 12.99
CA MET A 197 1.78 -11.40 13.29
C MET A 197 0.80 -11.52 12.13
N MET A 198 1.26 -11.31 10.88
CA MET A 198 0.41 -11.43 9.69
C MET A 198 -0.01 -12.87 9.41
N GLU A 199 0.86 -13.83 9.66
CA GLU A 199 0.57 -15.26 9.54
C GLU A 199 -0.40 -15.77 10.63
N HIS A 200 -0.45 -15.09 11.79
CA HIS A 200 -1.20 -15.49 12.98
C HIS A 200 -2.23 -14.45 13.43
N LEU A 201 -2.88 -13.76 12.48
CA LEU A 201 -3.84 -12.69 12.77
C LEU A 201 -4.99 -13.11 13.68
N GLY A 202 -5.43 -14.37 13.57
CA GLY A 202 -6.50 -14.94 14.39
C GLY A 202 -6.09 -15.28 15.83
N ASP A 203 -4.80 -15.35 16.12
CA ASP A 203 -4.30 -15.78 17.40
C ASP A 203 -4.26 -14.65 18.43
N ARG A 204 -4.24 -14.99 19.71
CA ARG A 204 -4.05 -14.03 20.77
C ARG A 204 -2.57 -13.64 20.87
N LEU A 205 -2.19 -12.60 20.16
CA LEU A 205 -0.83 -12.07 20.14
C LEU A 205 -0.71 -10.93 21.15
N THR A 206 0.18 -11.10 22.15
CA THR A 206 0.53 -10.03 23.09
C THR A 206 1.95 -9.55 22.86
N ILE A 207 2.20 -8.27 23.20
CA ILE A 207 3.54 -7.68 23.10
C ILE A 207 4.56 -8.47 23.89
N ASN A 208 4.18 -8.94 25.07
CA ASN A 208 5.09 -9.70 25.95
C ASN A 208 5.45 -11.06 25.36
N GLU A 209 4.48 -11.79 24.81
CA GLU A 209 4.73 -13.08 24.16
C GLU A 209 5.61 -12.91 22.91
N LEU A 210 5.30 -11.94 22.06
CA LEU A 210 6.10 -11.63 20.87
C LEU A 210 7.53 -11.22 21.26
N SER A 211 7.66 -10.36 22.26
CA SER A 211 8.97 -9.90 22.74
C SER A 211 9.81 -11.06 23.32
N ALA A 212 9.18 -11.97 24.05
CA ALA A 212 9.85 -13.14 24.60
C ALA A 212 10.27 -14.12 23.49
N ALA A 213 9.37 -14.41 22.54
CA ALA A 213 9.63 -15.34 21.45
C ALA A 213 10.77 -14.89 20.52
N PHE A 214 10.92 -13.59 20.33
CA PHE A 214 11.94 -13.00 19.44
C PHE A 214 13.12 -12.36 20.19
N HIS A 215 13.22 -12.57 21.50
CA HIS A 215 14.31 -12.09 22.35
C HIS A 215 14.57 -10.57 22.25
N ILE A 216 13.51 -9.77 22.23
CA ILE A 216 13.56 -8.31 22.15
C ILE A 216 12.90 -7.67 23.37
N ALA A 217 13.44 -6.57 23.87
CA ALA A 217 12.80 -5.84 24.97
C ALA A 217 11.45 -5.22 24.52
N PRO A 218 10.35 -5.35 25.31
CA PRO A 218 9.03 -4.84 24.93
C PRO A 218 9.00 -3.34 24.60
N THR A 219 9.78 -2.53 25.26
CA THR A 219 9.88 -1.09 25.01
C THR A 219 10.52 -0.84 23.64
N SER A 220 11.66 -1.46 23.37
CA SER A 220 12.37 -1.35 22.09
C SER A 220 11.53 -1.87 20.93
N PHE A 221 10.80 -2.97 21.13
CA PHE A 221 9.86 -3.50 20.16
C PHE A 221 8.76 -2.48 19.81
N LYS A 222 8.06 -1.93 20.81
CA LYS A 222 6.99 -0.95 20.62
C LYS A 222 7.46 0.29 19.85
N GLU A 223 8.61 0.83 20.24
CA GLU A 223 9.18 2.02 19.63
C GLU A 223 9.62 1.75 18.20
N CYS A 224 10.38 0.64 17.97
CA CYS A 224 10.83 0.26 16.64
C CYS A 224 9.65 -0.07 15.72
N PHE A 225 8.65 -0.80 16.21
CA PHE A 225 7.45 -1.12 15.46
C PHE A 225 6.70 0.16 15.04
N ARG A 226 6.51 1.09 15.97
CA ARG A 226 5.85 2.36 15.68
C ARG A 226 6.62 3.21 14.66
N GLU A 227 7.94 3.18 14.69
CA GLU A 227 8.76 3.88 13.71
C GLU A 227 8.69 3.21 12.32
N LEU A 228 8.64 1.87 12.25
CA LEU A 228 8.58 1.14 10.98
C LEU A 228 7.18 1.13 10.35
N TYR A 229 6.14 0.98 11.16
CA TYR A 229 4.77 0.76 10.69
C TYR A 229 3.80 1.90 11.00
N GLY A 230 4.27 2.96 11.64
CA GLY A 230 3.53 4.21 11.88
C GLY A 230 2.53 4.16 13.03
N ASP A 231 2.14 2.99 13.51
CA ASP A 231 1.15 2.78 14.55
C ASP A 231 1.68 1.90 15.70
N SER A 232 0.94 1.90 16.82
CA SER A 232 1.22 0.95 17.88
C SER A 232 0.93 -0.48 17.39
N VAL A 233 1.66 -1.48 17.92
CA VAL A 233 1.45 -2.90 17.61
C VAL A 233 -0.02 -3.31 17.72
N HIS A 234 -0.71 -2.83 18.76
CA HIS A 234 -2.12 -3.17 18.99
C HIS A 234 -3.04 -2.52 17.94
N ALA A 235 -2.88 -1.23 17.65
CA ALA A 235 -3.71 -0.53 16.67
C ALA A 235 -3.51 -1.13 15.27
N TYR A 236 -2.27 -1.42 14.91
CA TYR A 236 -1.90 -2.05 13.65
C TYR A 236 -2.56 -3.43 13.50
N LEU A 237 -2.43 -4.30 14.53
CA LEU A 237 -3.02 -5.64 14.51
C LEU A 237 -4.56 -5.58 14.38
N LEU A 238 -5.20 -4.65 15.10
CA LEU A 238 -6.63 -4.42 15.03
C LEU A 238 -7.05 -4.05 13.60
N ASP A 239 -6.32 -3.16 12.97
CA ASP A 239 -6.56 -2.73 11.60
C ASP A 239 -6.45 -3.89 10.61
N ARG A 240 -5.39 -4.68 10.69
CA ARG A 240 -5.20 -5.86 9.83
C ARG A 240 -6.31 -6.92 10.01
N ARG A 241 -6.76 -7.15 11.25
CA ARG A 241 -7.89 -8.03 11.54
C ARG A 241 -9.19 -7.56 10.89
N MET A 242 -9.46 -6.26 10.94
CA MET A 242 -10.65 -5.68 10.31
C MET A 242 -10.61 -5.77 8.79
N GLU A 243 -9.44 -5.55 8.19
CA GLU A 243 -9.25 -5.73 6.74
C GLU A 243 -9.48 -7.18 6.32
N ARG A 244 -8.87 -8.13 7.01
CA ARG A 244 -9.07 -9.54 6.74
C ARG A 244 -10.54 -9.93 6.87
N ALA A 245 -11.24 -9.42 7.89
CA ALA A 245 -12.68 -9.63 8.06
C ALA A 245 -13.49 -9.05 6.89
N SER A 246 -13.15 -7.87 6.40
CA SER A 246 -13.83 -7.25 5.27
C SER A 246 -13.65 -8.04 3.97
N GLU A 247 -12.48 -8.62 3.74
CA GLU A 247 -12.21 -9.53 2.61
C GLU A 247 -13.05 -10.80 2.70
N MET A 248 -13.08 -11.44 3.89
CA MET A 248 -13.88 -12.64 4.11
C MET A 248 -15.37 -12.37 3.94
N LEU A 249 -15.86 -11.20 4.38
CA LEU A 249 -17.26 -10.80 4.20
C LEU A 249 -17.64 -10.63 2.73
N ARG A 250 -16.70 -10.13 1.89
CA ARG A 250 -16.92 -9.95 0.46
C ARG A 250 -16.82 -11.26 -0.33
N SER A 251 -15.81 -12.08 -0.01
CA SER A 251 -15.44 -13.24 -0.82
C SER A 251 -16.14 -14.54 -0.40
N THR A 252 -16.74 -14.59 0.81
CA THR A 252 -17.29 -15.84 1.35
C THR A 252 -18.71 -15.67 1.88
N SER A 253 -19.41 -16.81 2.08
CA SER A 253 -20.69 -16.89 2.79
C SER A 253 -20.56 -17.35 4.24
N ILE A 254 -19.35 -17.45 4.76
CA ILE A 254 -19.09 -17.86 6.15
C ILE A 254 -19.90 -16.99 7.13
N PRO A 255 -20.55 -17.57 8.15
CA PRO A 255 -21.30 -16.80 9.15
C PRO A 255 -20.40 -15.74 9.84
N VAL A 256 -20.99 -14.58 10.14
CA VAL A 256 -20.26 -13.44 10.73
C VAL A 256 -19.53 -13.80 12.02
N PHE A 257 -20.13 -14.65 12.87
CA PHE A 257 -19.48 -15.08 14.11
C PHE A 257 -18.23 -15.92 13.85
N ARG A 258 -18.21 -16.74 12.80
CA ARG A 258 -17.02 -17.50 12.39
C ARG A 258 -15.93 -16.62 11.82
N ILE A 259 -16.31 -15.54 11.12
CA ILE A 259 -15.35 -14.53 10.67
C ILE A 259 -14.74 -13.82 11.89
N ALA A 260 -15.56 -13.44 12.88
CA ALA A 260 -15.09 -12.83 14.10
C ALA A 260 -14.05 -13.72 14.83
N GLU A 261 -14.34 -15.02 14.96
CA GLU A 261 -13.42 -16.00 15.53
C GLU A 261 -12.11 -16.10 14.71
N ALA A 262 -12.23 -16.23 13.39
CA ALA A 262 -11.08 -16.37 12.49
C ALA A 262 -10.12 -15.16 12.50
N VAL A 263 -10.64 -13.98 12.84
CA VAL A 263 -9.81 -12.77 12.98
C VAL A 263 -9.49 -12.42 14.45
N GLY A 264 -9.66 -13.38 15.37
CA GLY A 264 -9.21 -13.30 16.75
C GLY A 264 -10.11 -12.53 17.71
N TYR A 265 -11.41 -12.41 17.41
CA TYR A 265 -12.41 -11.86 18.33
C TYR A 265 -13.12 -12.97 19.09
N GLY A 266 -13.07 -12.91 20.42
CA GLY A 266 -13.81 -13.86 21.28
C GLY A 266 -15.32 -13.60 21.33
N SER A 267 -15.82 -12.49 20.78
CA SER A 267 -17.25 -12.11 20.78
C SER A 267 -17.63 -11.45 19.47
N ALA A 268 -18.67 -12.00 18.83
CA ALA A 268 -19.26 -11.43 17.62
C ALA A 268 -19.82 -10.02 17.87
N SER A 269 -20.28 -9.73 19.09
CA SER A 269 -20.78 -8.40 19.47
C SER A 269 -19.66 -7.35 19.47
N GLN A 270 -18.52 -7.66 20.10
CA GLN A 270 -17.35 -6.77 20.11
C GLN A 270 -16.82 -6.56 18.68
N PHE A 271 -16.72 -7.63 17.91
CA PHE A 271 -16.36 -7.55 16.50
C PHE A 271 -17.31 -6.62 15.73
N GLY A 272 -18.63 -6.77 15.91
CA GLY A 272 -19.64 -5.96 15.22
C GLY A 272 -19.53 -4.47 15.53
N VAL A 273 -19.24 -4.11 16.78
CA VAL A 273 -19.03 -2.72 17.21
C VAL A 273 -17.79 -2.14 16.55
N GLU A 274 -16.67 -2.88 16.60
CA GLU A 274 -15.40 -2.43 16.05
C GLU A 274 -15.46 -2.33 14.52
N PHE A 275 -16.09 -3.30 13.86
CA PHE A 275 -16.29 -3.30 12.42
C PHE A 275 -17.16 -2.10 11.98
N LYS A 276 -18.26 -1.82 12.72
CA LYS A 276 -19.11 -0.66 12.43
C LYS A 276 -18.37 0.66 12.66
N ARG A 277 -17.51 0.74 13.68
CA ARG A 277 -16.68 1.92 13.94
C ARG A 277 -15.76 2.22 12.77
N ARG A 278 -15.19 1.16 12.13
CA ARG A 278 -14.23 1.31 11.03
C ARG A 278 -14.88 1.54 9.67
N TYR A 279 -15.93 0.79 9.36
CA TYR A 279 -16.59 0.79 8.03
C TYR A 279 -17.89 1.54 7.98
N ALA A 280 -18.31 2.21 9.06
CA ALA A 280 -19.55 2.95 9.21
C ALA A 280 -20.84 2.09 9.03
N MET A 281 -20.71 0.77 8.85
CA MET A 281 -21.84 -0.15 8.67
C MET A 281 -21.59 -1.48 9.38
N SER A 282 -22.67 -2.21 9.69
CA SER A 282 -22.54 -3.53 10.31
C SER A 282 -21.94 -4.56 9.34
N PRO A 283 -21.30 -5.64 9.84
CA PRO A 283 -20.76 -6.70 8.99
C PRO A 283 -21.77 -7.30 8.01
N LEU A 284 -23.02 -7.48 8.43
CA LEU A 284 -24.09 -8.01 7.58
C LEU A 284 -24.46 -7.04 6.45
N MET A 285 -24.57 -5.75 6.78
CA MET A 285 -24.82 -4.71 5.76
C MET A 285 -23.68 -4.60 4.77
N TYR A 286 -22.44 -4.65 5.26
CA TYR A 286 -21.25 -4.63 4.42
C TYR A 286 -21.24 -5.78 3.41
N ARG A 287 -21.55 -7.01 3.86
CA ARG A 287 -21.69 -8.19 3.01
C ARG A 287 -22.77 -8.03 1.95
N ARG A 288 -23.91 -7.50 2.35
CA ARG A 288 -25.06 -7.28 1.44
C ARG A 288 -24.69 -6.30 0.33
N CYS A 289 -24.17 -5.14 0.69
CA CYS A 289 -23.75 -4.12 -0.29
C CYS A 289 -22.64 -4.63 -1.23
N ALA A 290 -21.72 -5.45 -0.72
CA ALA A 290 -20.67 -6.03 -1.56
C ALA A 290 -21.25 -7.02 -2.60
N ARG A 291 -22.27 -7.81 -2.24
CA ARG A 291 -22.94 -8.75 -3.15
C ARG A 291 -23.80 -8.03 -4.20
N GLU A 292 -24.52 -6.99 -3.78
CA GLU A 292 -25.34 -6.17 -4.69
C GLU A 292 -24.45 -5.55 -5.79
N LYS A 293 -23.29 -4.97 -5.43
CA LYS A 293 -22.35 -4.43 -6.40
C LYS A 293 -21.76 -5.48 -7.35
N MET A 294 -21.56 -6.70 -6.88
CA MET A 294 -21.08 -7.80 -7.74
C MET A 294 -22.14 -8.30 -8.71
N SER A 295 -23.43 -8.33 -8.31
CA SER A 295 -24.55 -8.70 -9.19
C SER A 295 -24.78 -7.66 -10.28
N ASP A 296 -24.71 -6.38 -9.95
CA ASP A 296 -24.87 -5.29 -10.91
C ASP A 296 -23.72 -5.26 -11.94
N SER A 297 -22.49 -5.54 -11.50
CA SER A 297 -21.33 -5.65 -12.39
C SER A 297 -21.38 -6.87 -13.32
N ALA A 298 -21.95 -7.98 -12.85
CA ALA A 298 -22.12 -9.18 -13.66
C ALA A 298 -23.25 -9.04 -14.70
N CYS A 299 -24.27 -8.25 -14.39
CA CYS A 299 -25.37 -7.97 -15.32
C CYS A 299 -24.92 -7.02 -16.46
N ALA A 300 -24.07 -6.05 -16.13
CA ALA A 300 -23.51 -5.11 -17.11
C ALA A 300 -22.46 -5.73 -18.05
N ALA A 301 -21.90 -6.89 -17.71
CA ALA A 301 -20.93 -7.62 -18.54
C ALA A 301 -21.56 -8.66 -19.47
N SER A 302 -22.90 -8.85 -19.40
CA SER A 302 -23.65 -9.84 -20.17
C SER A 302 -24.55 -9.22 -21.26
N GLU A 303 -24.50 -7.89 -21.42
CA GLU A 303 -25.10 -7.13 -22.52
C GLU A 303 -24.01 -6.66 -23.51
#